data_6c11e8500394fe9e3bc9f8f9d275f119
#
_entry.id   6c11e8500394fe9e3bc9f8f9d275f119
#
_cell.length_a   1.000
_cell.length_b   1.000
_cell.length_c   1.000
_cell.angle_alpha   90.00
_cell.angle_beta   90.00
_cell.angle_gamma   90.00
#
_symmetry.space_group_name_H-M   'P 1'
#
loop_
_entity.id
_entity.type
_entity.pdbx_description
1 polymer ?
#
loop_
_entity_poly.entity_id
_entity_poly.type
_entity_poly.pdbx_seq_one_letter_code
_entity_poly.pdbx_strand_id
1 'polypeptide(L)'
;MTVDGGGAEGGTVSDETSGQHDDILRVEHIAKRYGAVTALVDVNLHLGRGEVLGLIGDNGAGKSTLLKIICGFQPPTSGRILLNGQEVHFTSVTQARAAGIDIVYQDLALVNQLTVYQNMFLNRELVRWPLLRNRAMRKQAKEQLDSMGISTLKSVDLEVASLSGGQRQAIAVARSVFSQAKVLLLDEPLAAMGVKEGAAILDLVRDLKEQGISIIIIAHNYGQVFPVCDRVNLLQGGRITFDKYSKDTSVEELTNIVVAEYRKALEERHRSAS
;
A
#
# COMPACT_ATOMS: atom_id res chain seq x y z
N MET A 1 24.49 23.28 -66.62
CA MET A 1 24.68 24.29 -65.56
C MET A 1 23.99 23.76 -64.30
N THR A 2 24.77 23.34 -63.41
CA THR A 2 24.61 22.90 -62.07
C THR A 2 23.86 23.90 -61.20
N VAL A 3 22.96 23.49 -60.29
CA VAL A 3 22.85 24.01 -58.93
C VAL A 3 22.31 22.94 -57.99
N ASP A 4 23.09 22.69 -57.01
CA ASP A 4 22.94 21.94 -55.78
C ASP A 4 21.75 22.43 -54.93
N GLY A 5 21.06 21.53 -54.24
CA GLY A 5 20.00 21.86 -53.28
C GLY A 5 20.04 20.90 -52.09
N GLY A 6 20.60 21.40 -51.02
CA GLY A 6 20.93 20.70 -49.81
C GLY A 6 19.78 19.91 -49.13
N GLY A 7 20.14 18.77 -48.65
CA GLY A 7 19.32 17.92 -47.79
C GLY A 7 19.13 18.56 -46.41
N ALA A 8 17.85 18.57 -45.97
CA ALA A 8 17.49 18.80 -44.59
C ALA A 8 17.38 17.44 -43.92
N GLU A 9 18.33 17.12 -43.07
CA GLU A 9 18.21 15.98 -42.13
C GLU A 9 17.12 16.25 -41.11
N GLY A 10 15.99 15.57 -41.31
CA GLY A 10 14.94 15.47 -40.30
C GLY A 10 15.40 14.56 -39.17
N GLY A 11 15.89 15.16 -38.10
CA GLY A 11 16.13 14.43 -36.86
C GLY A 11 14.82 13.77 -36.38
N THR A 12 14.76 12.45 -36.50
CA THR A 12 13.77 11.64 -35.85
C THR A 12 13.98 11.76 -34.34
N VAL A 13 13.08 12.49 -33.68
CA VAL A 13 12.90 12.42 -32.25
C VAL A 13 12.50 10.96 -31.96
N SER A 14 13.42 10.21 -31.39
CA SER A 14 13.13 8.90 -30.86
C SER A 14 12.10 9.07 -29.74
N ASP A 15 10.88 8.74 -30.06
CA ASP A 15 9.82 8.47 -29.09
C ASP A 15 10.34 7.35 -28.17
N GLU A 16 10.80 7.73 -26.99
CA GLU A 16 11.01 6.79 -25.91
C GLU A 16 9.65 6.21 -25.53
N THR A 17 9.27 5.17 -26.25
CA THR A 17 8.16 4.27 -25.84
C THR A 17 8.55 3.72 -24.48
N SER A 18 8.11 4.41 -23.43
CA SER A 18 8.05 3.94 -22.06
C SER A 18 7.44 2.54 -22.10
N GLY A 19 8.24 1.53 -21.73
CA GLY A 19 7.78 0.16 -21.60
C GLY A 19 6.45 0.14 -20.85
N GLN A 20 5.42 -0.42 -21.46
CA GLN A 20 4.15 -0.70 -20.79
C GLN A 20 4.46 -1.71 -19.70
N HIS A 21 4.81 -1.22 -18.52
CA HIS A 21 4.81 -2.04 -17.32
C HIS A 21 3.36 -2.50 -17.11
N ASP A 22 3.15 -3.78 -16.85
CA ASP A 22 1.84 -4.34 -16.52
C ASP A 22 1.41 -3.87 -15.12
N ASP A 23 1.18 -2.56 -15.00
CA ASP A 23 0.81 -1.91 -13.76
C ASP A 23 -0.66 -2.20 -13.44
N ILE A 24 -0.90 -2.73 -12.25
CA ILE A 24 -2.25 -2.87 -11.74
C ILE A 24 -2.81 -1.53 -11.23
N LEU A 25 -1.94 -0.71 -10.63
CA LEU A 25 -2.29 0.61 -10.08
C LEU A 25 -1.26 1.64 -10.53
N ARG A 26 -1.74 2.79 -10.98
CA ARG A 26 -0.92 3.96 -11.25
C ARG A 26 -1.55 5.21 -10.64
N VAL A 27 -0.72 6.03 -10.05
CA VAL A 27 -1.07 7.32 -9.44
C VAL A 27 -0.29 8.37 -10.22
N GLU A 28 -0.98 9.33 -10.81
CA GLU A 28 -0.37 10.33 -11.69
C GLU A 28 -0.71 11.74 -11.21
N HIS A 29 0.34 12.54 -10.98
CA HIS A 29 0.27 13.95 -10.60
C HIS A 29 -0.62 14.24 -9.39
N ILE A 30 -0.70 13.31 -8.44
CA ILE A 30 -1.55 13.49 -7.25
C ILE A 30 -1.00 14.61 -6.36
N ALA A 31 -1.85 15.61 -6.13
CA ALA A 31 -1.64 16.63 -5.12
C ALA A 31 -2.77 16.63 -4.10
N LYS A 32 -2.46 17.00 -2.85
CA LYS A 32 -3.44 17.16 -1.77
C LYS A 32 -3.13 18.36 -0.90
N ARG A 33 -4.11 19.25 -0.77
CA ARG A 33 -4.05 20.43 0.07
C ARG A 33 -5.16 20.41 1.12
N TYR A 34 -4.84 20.84 2.33
CA TYR A 34 -5.76 21.05 3.43
C TYR A 34 -5.64 22.51 3.87
N GLY A 35 -6.47 23.38 3.28
CA GLY A 35 -6.32 24.82 3.49
C GLY A 35 -4.95 25.33 3.05
N ALA A 36 -4.17 25.87 3.99
CA ALA A 36 -2.81 26.36 3.73
C ALA A 36 -1.74 25.24 3.70
N VAL A 37 -2.06 24.04 4.20
CA VAL A 37 -1.08 22.94 4.27
C VAL A 37 -1.15 22.11 3.01
N THR A 38 -0.02 21.93 2.32
CA THR A 38 0.12 20.99 1.20
C THR A 38 0.73 19.68 1.72
N ALA A 39 -0.06 18.63 1.67
CA ALA A 39 0.35 17.30 2.14
C ALA A 39 0.99 16.45 1.05
N LEU A 40 0.57 16.60 -0.21
CA LEU A 40 1.14 15.92 -1.37
C LEU A 40 1.33 16.92 -2.51
N VAL A 41 2.45 16.79 -3.23
CA VAL A 41 2.85 17.69 -4.30
C VAL A 41 3.32 16.87 -5.49
N ASP A 42 2.49 16.74 -6.51
CA ASP A 42 2.85 16.07 -7.77
C ASP A 42 3.40 14.65 -7.58
N VAL A 43 2.66 13.81 -6.83
CA VAL A 43 3.06 12.43 -6.57
C VAL A 43 2.73 11.55 -7.76
N ASN A 44 3.77 10.86 -8.27
CA ASN A 44 3.68 9.84 -9.28
C ASN A 44 4.18 8.52 -8.69
N LEU A 45 3.35 7.47 -8.76
CA LEU A 45 3.63 6.16 -8.22
C LEU A 45 2.96 5.09 -9.08
N HIS A 46 3.61 3.96 -9.28
CA HIS A 46 3.01 2.81 -9.94
C HIS A 46 3.23 1.55 -9.11
N LEU A 47 2.40 0.55 -9.33
CA LEU A 47 2.46 -0.77 -8.69
C LEU A 47 2.21 -1.83 -9.77
N GLY A 48 3.18 -2.69 -9.97
CA GLY A 48 3.08 -3.83 -10.88
C GLY A 48 2.18 -4.94 -10.32
N ARG A 49 1.75 -5.87 -11.18
CA ARG A 49 0.99 -7.04 -10.74
C ARG A 49 1.87 -7.98 -9.92
N GLY A 50 1.37 -8.39 -8.75
CA GLY A 50 2.11 -9.26 -7.83
C GLY A 50 3.40 -8.61 -7.30
N GLU A 51 3.50 -7.28 -7.33
CA GLU A 51 4.62 -6.52 -6.77
C GLU A 51 4.35 -6.15 -5.31
N VAL A 52 5.38 -6.16 -4.50
CA VAL A 52 5.38 -5.53 -3.17
C VAL A 52 6.18 -4.24 -3.24
N LEU A 53 5.49 -3.12 -3.15
CA LEU A 53 6.08 -1.78 -3.13
C LEU A 53 6.19 -1.27 -1.69
N GLY A 54 7.40 -0.99 -1.24
CA GLY A 54 7.65 -0.28 0.02
C GLY A 54 7.49 1.22 -0.16
N LEU A 55 6.48 1.84 0.47
CA LEU A 55 6.34 3.28 0.54
C LEU A 55 6.87 3.78 1.89
N ILE A 56 8.08 4.27 1.87
CA ILE A 56 8.82 4.71 3.06
C ILE A 56 8.90 6.23 3.13
N GLY A 57 9.24 6.75 4.31
CA GLY A 57 9.38 8.19 4.57
C GLY A 57 9.06 8.53 6.01
N ASP A 58 9.42 9.74 6.41
CA ASP A 58 9.22 10.22 7.78
C ASP A 58 7.75 10.44 8.14
N ASN A 59 7.49 10.64 9.43
CA ASN A 59 6.18 11.06 9.90
C ASN A 59 5.82 12.43 9.32
N GLY A 60 4.58 12.55 8.79
CA GLY A 60 4.14 13.77 8.12
C GLY A 60 4.55 13.88 6.64
N ALA A 61 5.31 12.93 6.07
CA ALA A 61 5.71 12.95 4.65
C ALA A 61 4.54 12.86 3.65
N GLY A 62 3.35 12.42 4.12
CA GLY A 62 2.15 12.29 3.27
C GLY A 62 1.73 10.85 2.96
N LYS A 63 2.44 9.83 3.49
CA LYS A 63 2.19 8.40 3.20
C LYS A 63 0.73 8.00 3.43
N SER A 64 0.21 8.17 4.64
CA SER A 64 -1.18 7.82 4.97
C SER A 64 -2.19 8.70 4.22
N THR A 65 -1.82 9.93 3.83
CA THR A 65 -2.64 10.78 2.95
C THR A 65 -2.77 10.15 1.56
N LEU A 66 -1.68 9.67 1.00
CA LEU A 66 -1.66 9.00 -0.31
C LEU A 66 -2.50 7.71 -0.26
N LEU A 67 -2.34 6.87 0.77
CA LEU A 67 -3.16 5.67 0.94
C LEU A 67 -4.66 5.99 1.05
N LYS A 68 -5.01 7.03 1.83
CA LYS A 68 -6.40 7.48 1.96
C LYS A 68 -7.00 7.93 0.63
N ILE A 69 -6.19 8.48 -0.27
CA ILE A 69 -6.63 8.84 -1.63
C ILE A 69 -6.81 7.58 -2.48
N ILE A 70 -5.85 6.67 -2.48
CA ILE A 70 -5.90 5.43 -3.27
C ILE A 70 -7.09 4.57 -2.86
N CYS A 71 -7.39 4.45 -1.55
CA CYS A 71 -8.53 3.67 -1.06
C CYS A 71 -9.87 4.41 -1.10
N GLY A 72 -9.95 5.62 -1.67
CA GLY A 72 -11.19 6.37 -1.82
C GLY A 72 -11.75 6.96 -0.53
N PHE A 73 -10.95 7.01 0.55
CA PHE A 73 -11.37 7.67 1.80
C PHE A 73 -11.52 9.18 1.64
N GLN A 74 -10.71 9.78 0.76
CA GLN A 74 -10.77 11.20 0.42
C GLN A 74 -10.31 11.42 -1.02
N PRO A 75 -10.88 12.44 -1.73
CA PRO A 75 -10.43 12.76 -3.07
C PRO A 75 -9.07 13.49 -3.05
N PRO A 76 -8.26 13.39 -4.09
CA PRO A 76 -7.12 14.28 -4.31
C PRO A 76 -7.60 15.72 -4.59
N THR A 77 -6.70 16.70 -4.51
CA THR A 77 -6.96 18.07 -4.99
C THR A 77 -6.77 18.14 -6.50
N SER A 78 -5.81 17.40 -7.05
CA SER A 78 -5.56 17.23 -8.48
C SER A 78 -4.84 15.91 -8.73
N GLY A 79 -4.72 15.53 -10.01
CA GLY A 79 -4.15 14.28 -10.45
C GLY A 79 -5.21 13.18 -10.61
N ARG A 80 -4.78 11.99 -11.00
CA ARG A 80 -5.67 10.86 -11.28
C ARG A 80 -5.10 9.54 -10.80
N ILE A 81 -5.99 8.56 -10.66
CA ILE A 81 -5.65 7.17 -10.32
C ILE A 81 -6.12 6.31 -11.49
N LEU A 82 -5.23 5.42 -11.95
CA LEU A 82 -5.57 4.40 -12.92
C LEU A 82 -5.49 3.02 -12.27
N LEU A 83 -6.53 2.23 -12.46
CA LEU A 83 -6.59 0.82 -12.04
C LEU A 83 -6.74 -0.04 -13.30
N ASN A 84 -5.81 -0.97 -13.51
CA ASN A 84 -5.73 -1.75 -14.77
C ASN A 84 -5.74 -0.86 -16.04
N GLY A 85 -5.05 0.27 -16.01
CA GLY A 85 -4.97 1.22 -17.12
C GLY A 85 -6.20 2.11 -17.31
N GLN A 86 -7.26 1.92 -16.53
CA GLN A 86 -8.49 2.73 -16.60
C GLN A 86 -8.52 3.75 -15.47
N GLU A 87 -8.84 4.99 -15.80
CA GLU A 87 -9.00 6.03 -14.78
C GLU A 87 -10.20 5.74 -13.88
N VAL A 88 -9.99 5.84 -12.57
CA VAL A 88 -10.99 5.56 -11.54
C VAL A 88 -11.14 6.74 -10.58
N HIS A 89 -12.39 7.01 -10.19
CA HIS A 89 -12.74 8.01 -9.21
C HIS A 89 -13.53 7.36 -8.08
N PHE A 90 -12.88 7.15 -6.95
CA PHE A 90 -13.55 6.59 -5.78
C PHE A 90 -14.08 7.71 -4.88
N THR A 91 -15.35 7.64 -4.51
CA THR A 91 -15.99 8.55 -3.57
C THR A 91 -16.18 7.92 -2.18
N SER A 92 -15.80 6.65 -2.06
CA SER A 92 -15.85 5.90 -0.78
C SER A 92 -14.92 4.70 -0.80
N VAL A 93 -14.49 4.26 0.39
CA VAL A 93 -13.71 3.02 0.59
C VAL A 93 -14.47 1.79 0.07
N THR A 94 -15.81 1.80 0.15
CA THR A 94 -16.64 0.71 -0.37
C THR A 94 -16.52 0.55 -1.89
N GLN A 95 -16.43 1.66 -2.63
CA GLN A 95 -16.22 1.62 -4.07
C GLN A 95 -14.82 1.11 -4.42
N ALA A 96 -13.78 1.59 -3.74
CA ALA A 96 -12.41 1.10 -3.94
C ALA A 96 -12.31 -0.40 -3.65
N ARG A 97 -12.94 -0.86 -2.57
CA ARG A 97 -13.01 -2.29 -2.22
C ARG A 97 -13.73 -3.11 -3.29
N ALA A 98 -14.85 -2.64 -3.82
CA ALA A 98 -15.57 -3.31 -4.90
C ALA A 98 -14.74 -3.37 -6.20
N ALA A 99 -13.83 -2.42 -6.42
CA ALA A 99 -12.87 -2.43 -7.52
C ALA A 99 -11.62 -3.32 -7.26
N GLY A 100 -11.50 -3.88 -6.05
CA GLY A 100 -10.39 -4.76 -5.67
C GLY A 100 -9.24 -4.08 -4.94
N ILE A 101 -9.40 -2.85 -4.44
CA ILE A 101 -8.42 -2.17 -3.58
C ILE A 101 -8.92 -2.21 -2.14
N ASP A 102 -8.19 -2.84 -1.24
CA ASP A 102 -8.52 -2.81 0.20
C ASP A 102 -7.34 -2.31 1.03
N ILE A 103 -7.62 -1.87 2.25
CA ILE A 103 -6.64 -1.28 3.14
C ILE A 103 -6.75 -1.89 4.54
N VAL A 104 -5.59 -2.22 5.11
CA VAL A 104 -5.42 -2.52 6.52
C VAL A 104 -4.73 -1.33 7.16
N TYR A 105 -5.48 -0.61 7.98
CA TYR A 105 -4.99 0.55 8.73
C TYR A 105 -4.13 0.12 9.91
N GLN A 106 -3.32 1.01 10.42
CA GLN A 106 -2.58 0.85 11.67
C GLN A 106 -3.54 0.52 12.84
N ASP A 107 -4.68 1.19 12.93
CA ASP A 107 -5.83 0.72 13.74
C ASP A 107 -6.62 -0.29 12.90
N LEU A 108 -6.52 -1.56 13.28
CA LEU A 108 -7.00 -2.72 12.50
C LEU A 108 -8.52 -2.73 12.24
N ALA A 109 -9.24 -1.81 12.87
CA ALA A 109 -10.70 -1.73 12.79
C ALA A 109 -11.37 -3.11 13.05
N LEU A 110 -10.86 -3.84 14.04
CA LEU A 110 -11.44 -5.08 14.55
C LEU A 110 -12.28 -4.80 15.78
N VAL A 111 -13.42 -5.46 15.87
CA VAL A 111 -14.30 -5.38 17.05
C VAL A 111 -13.83 -6.42 18.07
N ASN A 112 -13.24 -5.97 19.16
CA ASN A 112 -12.60 -6.83 20.16
C ASN A 112 -13.54 -7.87 20.79
N GLN A 113 -14.82 -7.51 21.00
CA GLN A 113 -15.86 -8.36 21.61
C GLN A 113 -16.48 -9.37 20.63
N LEU A 114 -16.18 -9.26 19.35
CA LEU A 114 -16.62 -10.22 18.34
C LEU A 114 -15.57 -11.30 18.13
N THR A 115 -16.05 -12.48 17.74
CA THR A 115 -15.16 -13.58 17.39
C THR A 115 -14.43 -13.31 16.06
N VAL A 116 -13.40 -14.11 15.79
CA VAL A 116 -12.63 -14.03 14.53
C VAL A 116 -13.56 -14.14 13.32
N TYR A 117 -14.40 -15.19 13.25
CA TYR A 117 -15.31 -15.36 12.11
C TYR A 117 -16.30 -14.20 11.97
N GLN A 118 -16.79 -13.64 13.07
CA GLN A 118 -17.70 -12.49 13.03
C GLN A 118 -16.99 -11.23 12.48
N ASN A 119 -15.74 -10.99 12.90
CA ASN A 119 -14.92 -9.90 12.34
C ASN A 119 -14.65 -10.08 10.85
N MET A 120 -14.39 -11.31 10.40
CA MET A 120 -14.18 -11.61 8.98
C MET A 120 -15.42 -11.37 8.12
N PHE A 121 -16.61 -11.54 8.68
CA PHE A 121 -17.89 -11.38 7.98
C PHE A 121 -18.61 -10.07 8.31
N LEU A 122 -18.02 -9.17 9.06
CA LEU A 122 -18.64 -7.90 9.44
C LEU A 122 -19.06 -7.09 8.20
N ASN A 123 -20.35 -6.69 8.16
CA ASN A 123 -21.03 -6.04 7.03
C ASN A 123 -21.17 -6.90 5.75
N ARG A 124 -21.01 -8.22 5.85
CA ARG A 124 -21.20 -9.19 4.75
C ARG A 124 -21.62 -10.56 5.30
N GLU A 125 -22.42 -10.53 6.35
CA GLU A 125 -22.89 -11.72 7.04
C GLU A 125 -23.69 -12.60 6.07
N LEU A 126 -23.49 -13.92 6.16
CA LEU A 126 -24.28 -14.86 5.40
C LEU A 126 -25.63 -15.03 6.07
N VAL A 127 -26.67 -14.56 5.39
CA VAL A 127 -28.06 -14.59 5.92
C VAL A 127 -28.90 -15.61 5.17
N ARG A 128 -29.73 -16.35 5.90
CA ARG A 128 -30.91 -17.03 5.40
C ARG A 128 -32.09 -16.49 6.22
N TRP A 129 -32.68 -15.45 5.69
CA TRP A 129 -33.61 -14.62 6.43
C TRP A 129 -34.64 -15.45 7.25
N PRO A 130 -34.84 -15.18 8.53
CA PRO A 130 -34.27 -14.09 9.34
C PRO A 130 -32.96 -14.45 10.09
N LEU A 131 -32.33 -15.59 9.81
CA LEU A 131 -31.24 -16.16 10.61
C LEU A 131 -29.88 -16.01 9.95
N LEU A 132 -28.84 -15.77 10.76
CA LEU A 132 -27.45 -15.84 10.36
C LEU A 132 -26.99 -17.29 10.14
N ARG A 133 -26.23 -17.53 9.07
CA ARG A 133 -25.65 -18.84 8.77
C ARG A 133 -24.29 -19.02 9.45
N ASN A 134 -24.28 -18.97 10.79
CA ASN A 134 -23.06 -19.01 11.60
C ASN A 134 -22.16 -20.21 11.27
N ARG A 135 -22.71 -21.41 11.01
CA ARG A 135 -21.91 -22.60 10.65
C ARG A 135 -21.17 -22.40 9.33
N ALA A 136 -21.81 -21.80 8.33
CA ALA A 136 -21.20 -21.52 7.04
C ALA A 136 -20.10 -20.45 7.16
N MET A 137 -20.35 -19.39 7.92
CA MET A 137 -19.35 -18.34 8.19
C MET A 137 -18.12 -18.88 8.91
N ARG A 138 -18.29 -19.72 9.96
CA ARG A 138 -17.17 -20.38 10.64
C ARG A 138 -16.34 -21.24 9.70
N LYS A 139 -17.02 -22.06 8.88
CA LYS A 139 -16.36 -22.94 7.92
C LYS A 139 -15.52 -22.13 6.92
N GLN A 140 -16.12 -21.12 6.29
CA GLN A 140 -15.42 -20.28 5.31
C GLN A 140 -14.28 -19.46 5.94
N ALA A 141 -14.49 -18.90 7.15
CA ALA A 141 -13.43 -18.20 7.87
C ALA A 141 -12.23 -19.12 8.14
N LYS A 142 -12.48 -20.36 8.59
CA LYS A 142 -11.43 -21.34 8.85
C LYS A 142 -10.69 -21.70 7.56
N GLU A 143 -11.42 -22.05 6.49
CA GLU A 143 -10.84 -22.40 5.20
C GLU A 143 -9.94 -21.27 4.64
N GLN A 144 -10.39 -20.02 4.78
CA GLN A 144 -9.60 -18.86 4.35
C GLN A 144 -8.32 -18.70 5.17
N LEU A 145 -8.41 -18.80 6.49
CA LEU A 145 -7.23 -18.69 7.35
C LEU A 145 -6.23 -19.82 7.13
N ASP A 146 -6.73 -21.05 6.96
CA ASP A 146 -5.91 -22.21 6.64
C ASP A 146 -5.20 -22.05 5.28
N SER A 147 -5.89 -21.49 4.26
CA SER A 147 -5.31 -21.25 2.92
C SER A 147 -4.23 -20.16 2.93
N MET A 148 -4.23 -19.28 3.92
CA MET A 148 -3.24 -18.24 4.12
C MET A 148 -2.12 -18.65 5.09
N GLY A 149 -2.06 -19.93 5.49
CA GLY A 149 -1.04 -20.41 6.43
C GLY A 149 -1.18 -19.86 7.86
N ILE A 150 -2.31 -19.24 8.21
CA ILE A 150 -2.53 -18.67 9.55
C ILE A 150 -2.95 -19.79 10.52
N SER A 151 -1.99 -20.66 10.83
CA SER A 151 -2.19 -21.84 11.70
C SER A 151 -2.07 -21.54 13.20
N THR A 152 -1.67 -20.33 13.58
CA THR A 152 -1.46 -19.94 14.97
C THR A 152 -2.76 -19.74 15.75
N LEU A 153 -3.90 -19.72 15.07
CA LEU A 153 -5.24 -19.58 15.66
C LEU A 153 -5.82 -20.94 16.06
N LYS A 154 -6.09 -21.11 17.35
CA LYS A 154 -6.70 -22.35 17.87
C LYS A 154 -8.15 -22.53 17.40
N SER A 155 -8.91 -21.48 17.21
CA SER A 155 -10.30 -21.50 16.79
C SER A 155 -10.75 -20.16 16.23
N VAL A 156 -11.63 -20.18 15.23
CA VAL A 156 -12.30 -18.98 14.70
C VAL A 156 -13.40 -18.44 15.65
N ASP A 157 -13.75 -19.17 16.70
CA ASP A 157 -14.70 -18.77 17.74
C ASP A 157 -14.03 -17.97 18.90
N LEU A 158 -12.71 -17.78 18.86
CA LEU A 158 -12.03 -16.93 19.83
C LEU A 158 -12.42 -15.47 19.61
N GLU A 159 -12.66 -14.73 20.69
CA GLU A 159 -12.82 -13.28 20.66
C GLU A 159 -11.49 -12.63 20.29
N VAL A 160 -11.55 -11.58 19.46
CA VAL A 160 -10.37 -10.84 19.01
C VAL A 160 -9.61 -10.22 20.18
N ALA A 161 -10.29 -9.87 21.28
CA ALA A 161 -9.68 -9.37 22.50
C ALA A 161 -8.62 -10.33 23.09
N SER A 162 -8.76 -11.65 22.89
CA SER A 162 -7.87 -12.68 23.42
C SER A 162 -6.63 -12.94 22.54
N LEU A 163 -6.52 -12.30 21.38
CA LEU A 163 -5.48 -12.53 20.40
C LEU A 163 -4.25 -11.63 20.65
N SER A 164 -3.06 -12.14 20.27
CA SER A 164 -1.85 -11.31 20.23
C SER A 164 -1.94 -10.24 19.13
N GLY A 165 -1.06 -9.23 19.18
CA GLY A 165 -0.97 -8.17 18.16
C GLY A 165 -0.81 -8.74 16.75
N GLY A 166 0.14 -9.67 16.57
CA GLY A 166 0.39 -10.33 15.29
C GLY A 166 -0.80 -11.17 14.79
N GLN A 167 -1.50 -11.88 15.70
CA GLN A 167 -2.72 -12.61 15.34
C GLN A 167 -3.82 -11.66 14.88
N ARG A 168 -4.03 -10.54 15.58
CA ARG A 168 -5.01 -9.52 15.17
C ARG A 168 -4.67 -8.94 13.79
N GLN A 169 -3.39 -8.63 13.55
CA GLN A 169 -2.92 -8.15 12.25
C GLN A 169 -3.21 -9.18 11.15
N ALA A 170 -2.87 -10.45 11.36
CA ALA A 170 -3.13 -11.51 10.40
C ALA A 170 -4.64 -11.65 10.08
N ILE A 171 -5.52 -11.51 11.08
CA ILE A 171 -6.98 -11.50 10.88
C ILE A 171 -7.43 -10.28 10.05
N ALA A 172 -6.87 -9.09 10.30
CA ALA A 172 -7.21 -7.90 9.53
C ALA A 172 -6.80 -8.05 8.06
N VAL A 173 -5.61 -8.60 7.79
CA VAL A 173 -5.14 -8.93 6.44
C VAL A 173 -6.04 -9.99 5.80
N ALA A 174 -6.34 -11.09 6.52
CA ALA A 174 -7.22 -12.15 6.02
C ALA A 174 -8.61 -11.64 5.65
N ARG A 175 -9.17 -10.72 6.44
CA ARG A 175 -10.45 -10.06 6.15
C ARG A 175 -10.43 -9.28 4.84
N SER A 176 -9.32 -8.59 4.54
CA SER A 176 -9.16 -7.84 3.29
C SER A 176 -8.99 -8.77 2.09
N VAL A 177 -8.21 -9.83 2.21
CA VAL A 177 -8.05 -10.86 1.16
C VAL A 177 -9.36 -11.60 0.90
N PHE A 178 -10.11 -11.92 1.96
CA PHE A 178 -11.44 -12.52 1.84
C PHE A 178 -12.42 -11.63 1.05
N SER A 179 -12.16 -10.31 0.98
CA SER A 179 -12.90 -9.37 0.14
C SER A 179 -12.47 -9.38 -1.34
N GLN A 180 -11.66 -10.35 -1.77
CA GLN A 180 -11.10 -10.48 -3.12
C GLN A 180 -10.23 -9.27 -3.52
N ALA A 181 -9.49 -8.70 -2.59
CA ALA A 181 -8.54 -7.63 -2.86
C ALA A 181 -7.47 -8.13 -3.85
N LYS A 182 -7.24 -7.33 -4.90
CA LYS A 182 -6.14 -7.49 -5.87
C LYS A 182 -4.98 -6.55 -5.56
N VAL A 183 -5.30 -5.42 -4.94
CA VAL A 183 -4.35 -4.45 -4.40
C VAL A 183 -4.62 -4.33 -2.91
N LEU A 184 -3.61 -4.60 -2.10
CA LEU A 184 -3.67 -4.51 -0.65
C LEU A 184 -2.74 -3.39 -0.17
N LEU A 185 -3.32 -2.46 0.58
CA LEU A 185 -2.59 -1.36 1.21
C LEU A 185 -2.39 -1.70 2.68
N LEU A 186 -1.14 -1.73 3.16
CA LEU A 186 -0.78 -2.01 4.54
C LEU A 186 -0.17 -0.76 5.18
N ASP A 187 -0.89 -0.13 6.11
CA ASP A 187 -0.43 1.08 6.81
C ASP A 187 0.25 0.69 8.12
N GLU A 188 1.59 0.71 8.14
CA GLU A 188 2.46 0.37 9.27
C GLU A 188 2.14 -1.01 9.91
N PRO A 189 2.08 -2.10 9.13
CA PRO A 189 1.60 -3.39 9.62
C PRO A 189 2.47 -4.03 10.70
N LEU A 190 3.70 -3.55 10.91
CA LEU A 190 4.65 -4.06 11.90
C LEU A 190 4.76 -3.17 13.14
N ALA A 191 3.94 -2.12 13.25
CA ALA A 191 3.99 -1.20 14.38
C ALA A 191 3.69 -1.93 15.70
N ALA A 192 4.52 -1.66 16.72
CA ALA A 192 4.39 -2.22 18.07
C ALA A 192 4.40 -3.76 18.17
N MET A 193 5.01 -4.46 17.20
CA MET A 193 5.15 -5.92 17.19
C MET A 193 6.53 -6.37 17.63
N GLY A 194 6.59 -7.54 18.27
CA GLY A 194 7.84 -8.26 18.53
C GLY A 194 8.44 -8.84 17.23
N VAL A 195 9.74 -9.17 17.28
CA VAL A 195 10.48 -9.67 16.10
C VAL A 195 9.82 -10.92 15.48
N LYS A 196 9.36 -11.86 16.30
CA LYS A 196 8.72 -13.10 15.82
C LYS A 196 7.38 -12.84 15.15
N GLU A 197 6.58 -11.93 15.72
CA GLU A 197 5.27 -11.56 15.19
C GLU A 197 5.43 -10.80 13.87
N GLY A 198 6.40 -9.86 13.82
CA GLY A 198 6.73 -9.13 12.60
C GLY A 198 7.19 -10.06 11.46
N ALA A 199 8.04 -11.05 11.76
CA ALA A 199 8.48 -12.04 10.78
C ALA A 199 7.28 -12.82 10.19
N ALA A 200 6.33 -13.26 11.02
CA ALA A 200 5.15 -13.98 10.56
C ALA A 200 4.26 -13.11 9.63
N ILE A 201 4.17 -11.79 9.88
CA ILE A 201 3.44 -10.88 8.98
C ILE A 201 4.20 -10.69 7.65
N LEU A 202 5.53 -10.63 7.67
CA LEU A 202 6.32 -10.55 6.44
C LEU A 202 6.22 -11.84 5.61
N ASP A 203 6.19 -13.01 6.25
CA ASP A 203 5.94 -14.28 5.56
C ASP A 203 4.55 -14.29 4.93
N LEU A 204 3.51 -13.83 5.65
CA LEU A 204 2.17 -13.67 5.10
C LEU A 204 2.16 -12.71 3.88
N VAL A 205 2.92 -11.62 3.89
CA VAL A 205 3.06 -10.71 2.74
C VAL A 205 3.67 -11.44 1.53
N ARG A 206 4.69 -12.29 1.74
CA ARG A 206 5.27 -13.11 0.66
C ARG A 206 4.27 -14.10 0.08
N ASP A 207 3.55 -14.82 0.94
CA ASP A 207 2.52 -15.78 0.51
C ASP A 207 1.41 -15.11 -0.30
N LEU A 208 0.99 -13.91 0.09
CA LEU A 208 -0.02 -13.14 -0.64
C LEU A 208 0.50 -12.64 -2.00
N LYS A 209 1.74 -12.21 -2.06
CA LYS A 209 2.40 -11.87 -3.32
C LYS A 209 2.43 -13.07 -4.27
N GLU A 210 2.81 -14.25 -3.79
CA GLU A 210 2.83 -15.50 -4.58
C GLU A 210 1.43 -15.88 -5.08
N GLN A 211 0.37 -15.51 -4.35
CA GLN A 211 -1.03 -15.64 -4.79
C GLN A 211 -1.45 -14.57 -5.81
N GLY A 212 -0.54 -13.68 -6.23
CA GLY A 212 -0.79 -12.63 -7.23
C GLY A 212 -1.41 -11.36 -6.69
N ILE A 213 -1.42 -11.16 -5.37
CA ILE A 213 -1.88 -9.91 -4.76
C ILE A 213 -0.75 -8.88 -4.82
N SER A 214 -1.05 -7.69 -5.36
CA SER A 214 -0.12 -6.56 -5.38
C SER A 214 -0.24 -5.76 -4.08
N ILE A 215 0.88 -5.38 -3.47
CA ILE A 215 0.87 -4.84 -2.11
C ILE A 215 1.65 -3.52 -2.05
N ILE A 216 1.06 -2.51 -1.43
CA ILE A 216 1.79 -1.32 -0.97
C ILE A 216 1.91 -1.41 0.54
N ILE A 217 3.15 -1.47 1.03
CA ILE A 217 3.43 -1.52 2.47
C ILE A 217 4.05 -0.19 2.92
N ILE A 218 3.38 0.51 3.84
CA ILE A 218 3.97 1.69 4.49
C ILE A 218 4.78 1.25 5.70
N ALA A 219 5.98 1.77 5.82
CA ALA A 219 6.79 1.64 7.01
C ALA A 219 7.59 2.92 7.28
N HIS A 220 7.80 3.22 8.56
CA HIS A 220 8.80 4.20 8.99
C HIS A 220 10.15 3.51 9.27
N ASN A 221 10.14 2.23 9.64
CA ASN A 221 11.33 1.39 9.76
C ASN A 221 11.49 0.51 8.50
N TYR A 222 12.14 1.08 7.48
CA TYR A 222 12.33 0.42 6.18
C TYR A 222 13.23 -0.81 6.27
N GLY A 223 14.16 -0.89 7.22
CA GLY A 223 14.97 -2.09 7.44
C GLY A 223 14.17 -3.34 7.73
N GLN A 224 12.99 -3.21 8.32
CA GLN A 224 12.09 -4.33 8.60
C GLN A 224 11.36 -4.82 7.34
N VAL A 225 10.89 -3.93 6.47
CA VAL A 225 10.06 -4.30 5.31
C VAL A 225 10.87 -4.53 4.03
N PHE A 226 12.08 -3.98 3.96
CA PHE A 226 12.96 -4.10 2.80
C PHE A 226 13.13 -5.54 2.27
N PRO A 227 13.26 -6.58 3.13
CA PRO A 227 13.45 -7.95 2.68
C PRO A 227 12.25 -8.56 1.92
N VAL A 228 11.08 -7.94 1.96
CA VAL A 228 9.87 -8.41 1.25
C VAL A 228 9.48 -7.50 0.09
N CYS A 229 10.08 -6.31 -0.01
CA CYS A 229 9.77 -5.36 -1.07
C CYS A 229 10.54 -5.69 -2.35
N ASP A 230 9.86 -5.65 -3.49
CA ASP A 230 10.50 -5.71 -4.82
C ASP A 230 11.08 -4.36 -5.21
N ARG A 231 10.38 -3.29 -4.83
CA ARG A 231 10.72 -1.91 -5.14
C ARG A 231 10.41 -1.01 -3.95
N VAL A 232 11.14 0.08 -3.85
CA VAL A 232 11.02 1.03 -2.74
C VAL A 232 10.86 2.43 -3.27
N ASN A 233 9.84 3.13 -2.79
CA ASN A 233 9.62 4.55 -3.00
C ASN A 233 9.85 5.31 -1.70
N LEU A 234 10.61 6.38 -1.75
CA LEU A 234 10.79 7.30 -0.63
C LEU A 234 9.92 8.55 -0.85
N LEU A 235 8.97 8.76 0.05
CA LEU A 235 8.12 9.95 0.07
C LEU A 235 8.67 10.96 1.08
N GLN A 236 9.01 12.16 0.60
CA GLN A 236 9.54 13.25 1.43
C GLN A 236 8.90 14.57 1.00
N GLY A 237 8.51 15.39 1.96
CA GLY A 237 7.88 16.69 1.69
C GLY A 237 6.68 16.63 0.71
N GLY A 238 5.96 15.50 0.70
CA GLY A 238 4.83 15.28 -0.20
C GLY A 238 5.20 14.89 -1.65
N ARG A 239 6.46 14.51 -1.91
CA ARG A 239 6.98 14.09 -3.24
C ARG A 239 7.67 12.73 -3.16
N ILE A 240 7.63 11.94 -4.23
CA ILE A 240 8.51 10.78 -4.38
C ILE A 240 9.88 11.31 -4.81
N THR A 241 10.87 11.12 -3.95
CA THR A 241 12.26 11.58 -4.16
C THR A 241 13.19 10.44 -4.56
N PHE A 242 12.74 9.19 -4.38
CA PHE A 242 13.51 8.00 -4.73
C PHE A 242 12.56 6.88 -5.15
N ASP A 243 12.93 6.18 -6.22
CA ASP A 243 12.22 5.01 -6.76
C ASP A 243 13.24 4.04 -7.35
N LYS A 244 13.44 2.90 -6.69
CA LYS A 244 14.36 1.84 -7.17
C LYS A 244 13.86 0.46 -6.80
N TYR A 245 14.22 -0.53 -7.60
CA TYR A 245 14.08 -1.92 -7.21
C TYR A 245 15.00 -2.25 -6.02
N SER A 246 14.52 -3.10 -5.11
CA SER A 246 15.28 -3.45 -3.89
C SER A 246 16.60 -4.15 -4.20
N LYS A 247 16.70 -4.83 -5.34
CA LYS A 247 17.95 -5.44 -5.83
C LYS A 247 19.01 -4.43 -6.26
N ASP A 248 18.61 -3.20 -6.57
CA ASP A 248 19.48 -2.12 -7.11
C ASP A 248 19.79 -1.05 -6.04
N THR A 249 19.41 -1.29 -4.79
CA THR A 249 19.62 -0.38 -3.65
C THR A 249 19.85 -1.16 -2.36
N SER A 250 20.08 -0.46 -1.24
CA SER A 250 20.28 -1.05 0.06
C SER A 250 19.63 -0.21 1.18
N VAL A 251 19.41 -0.85 2.34
CA VAL A 251 18.95 -0.14 3.55
C VAL A 251 19.90 0.98 3.95
N GLU A 252 21.21 0.79 3.73
CA GLU A 252 22.24 1.79 4.03
C GLU A 252 22.12 3.00 3.08
N GLU A 253 21.95 2.78 1.76
CA GLU A 253 21.74 3.86 0.79
C GLU A 253 20.50 4.68 1.17
N LEU A 254 19.39 4.03 1.48
CA LEU A 254 18.14 4.68 1.90
C LEU A 254 18.33 5.51 3.18
N THR A 255 19.04 4.95 4.17
CA THR A 255 19.37 5.65 5.41
C THR A 255 20.18 6.91 5.13
N ASN A 256 21.19 6.81 4.28
CA ASN A 256 22.06 7.93 3.93
C ASN A 256 21.28 9.06 3.23
N ILE A 257 20.34 8.71 2.34
CA ILE A 257 19.48 9.69 1.65
C ILE A 257 18.61 10.43 2.68
N VAL A 258 17.94 9.71 3.59
CA VAL A 258 17.08 10.30 4.63
C VAL A 258 17.88 11.24 5.54
N VAL A 259 19.06 10.79 5.99
CA VAL A 259 19.95 11.60 6.87
C VAL A 259 20.46 12.84 6.15
N ALA A 260 20.84 12.74 4.87
CA ALA A 260 21.30 13.89 4.09
C ALA A 260 20.19 14.96 3.93
N GLU A 261 18.98 14.55 3.62
CA GLU A 261 17.81 15.44 3.53
C GLU A 261 17.50 16.13 4.87
N TYR A 262 17.55 15.36 5.96
CA TYR A 262 17.33 15.92 7.29
C TYR A 262 18.36 17.02 7.64
N ARG A 263 19.64 16.78 7.31
CA ARG A 263 20.71 17.78 7.52
C ARG A 263 20.46 19.04 6.69
N LYS A 264 20.08 18.90 5.42
CA LYS A 264 19.76 20.01 4.54
C LYS A 264 18.60 20.85 5.08
N ALA A 265 17.53 20.20 5.54
CA ALA A 265 16.37 20.88 6.14
C ALA A 265 16.71 21.65 7.42
N LEU A 266 17.65 21.13 8.24
CA LEU A 266 18.16 21.85 9.42
C LEU A 266 18.95 23.10 9.02
N GLU A 267 19.83 23.01 8.04
CA GLU A 267 20.61 24.14 7.55
C GLU A 267 19.75 25.25 6.97
N GLU A 268 18.69 24.90 6.22
CA GLU A 268 17.73 25.85 5.67
C GLU A 268 16.94 26.58 6.79
N ARG A 269 16.53 25.86 7.84
CA ARG A 269 15.88 26.47 9.02
C ARG A 269 16.81 27.43 9.75
N HIS A 270 18.09 27.13 9.91
CA HIS A 270 19.04 28.01 10.55
C HIS A 270 19.29 29.27 9.72
N ARG A 271 19.33 29.15 8.38
CA ARG A 271 19.47 30.29 7.46
C ARG A 271 18.24 31.24 7.47
N SER A 272 17.04 30.66 7.64
CA SER A 272 15.79 31.46 7.67
C SER A 272 15.52 32.12 9.03
N ALA A 273 16.24 31.75 10.08
CA ALA A 273 16.13 32.30 11.43
C ALA A 273 17.22 33.35 11.75
N SER A 274 18.19 33.49 10.84
CA SER A 274 19.27 34.52 10.88
C SER A 274 18.92 35.69 9.96
#